data_ffd80a27b0d01702d4ddf2821a5384e9
#
_entry.id   ffd80a27b0d01702d4ddf2821a5384e9
#
_cell.length_a   1.000
_cell.length_b   1.000
_cell.length_c   1.000
_cell.angle_alpha   90.00
_cell.angle_beta   90.00
_cell.angle_gamma   90.00
#
_symmetry.space_group_name_H-M   'P 1'
#
loop_
_entity.id
_entity.type
_entity.pdbx_description
1 polymer ?
#
loop_
_entity_poly.entity_id
_entity_poly.type
_entity_poly.pdbx_seq_one_letter_code
_entity_poly.pdbx_strand_id
1 'polypeptide(L)'
;MPKIEIDNYIEQSGMRKARFGGYEPEDVHQAMEDLCADYEQHLTAMTSELRTLRQENDALRRHAQGLVMQNQTLSTQNATLAGQVDKLQSYRANLETQFSTVKERSHSLTNQVDMLRLKNSDLTRENKE
;
A
#
# COMPACT_ATOMS: atom_id res chain seq x y z
N MET A 1 -7.04 30.10 -19.31
CA MET A 1 -6.58 31.44 -19.78
C MET A 1 -7.52 32.51 -19.24
N PRO A 2 -6.99 33.55 -18.64
CA PRO A 2 -7.82 34.67 -18.28
C PRO A 2 -8.38 35.28 -19.57
N LYS A 3 -9.69 35.48 -19.59
CA LYS A 3 -10.36 36.15 -20.71
C LYS A 3 -9.90 37.60 -20.71
N ILE A 4 -9.28 38.05 -21.80
CA ILE A 4 -8.90 39.43 -21.94
C ILE A 4 -10.16 40.23 -22.33
N GLU A 5 -10.56 41.15 -21.49
CA GLU A 5 -11.56 42.13 -21.83
C GLU A 5 -10.87 43.26 -22.60
N ILE A 6 -11.14 43.35 -23.91
CA ILE A 6 -10.45 44.23 -24.86
C ILE A 6 -10.54 45.70 -24.44
N ASP A 7 -11.71 46.12 -23.99
CA ASP A 7 -11.91 47.52 -23.59
C ASP A 7 -11.05 47.87 -22.36
N ASN A 8 -10.99 46.97 -21.40
CA ASN A 8 -10.18 47.17 -20.21
C ASN A 8 -8.67 47.15 -20.53
N TYR A 9 -8.26 46.27 -21.46
CA TYR A 9 -6.87 46.19 -21.93
C TYR A 9 -6.48 47.52 -22.65
N ILE A 10 -7.35 48.08 -23.51
CA ILE A 10 -7.11 49.31 -24.21
C ILE A 10 -6.93 50.48 -23.22
N GLU A 11 -7.79 50.56 -22.19
CA GLU A 11 -7.68 51.59 -21.15
C GLU A 11 -6.38 51.45 -20.35
N GLN A 12 -5.99 50.25 -19.97
CA GLN A 12 -4.78 50.01 -19.18
C GLN A 12 -3.49 50.14 -19.97
N SER A 13 -3.52 49.98 -21.29
CA SER A 13 -2.34 50.08 -22.14
C SER A 13 -1.81 51.51 -22.31
N GLY A 14 -2.62 52.53 -21.98
CA GLY A 14 -2.22 53.90 -22.06
C GLY A 14 -2.02 54.42 -23.49
N MET A 15 -2.65 53.79 -24.48
CA MET A 15 -2.56 54.20 -25.86
C MET A 15 -3.08 55.62 -26.06
N ARG A 16 -2.29 56.47 -26.72
CA ARG A 16 -2.68 57.85 -27.03
C ARG A 16 -3.66 57.88 -28.19
N LYS A 17 -4.65 58.76 -28.11
CA LYS A 17 -5.62 59.00 -29.20
C LYS A 17 -4.97 59.73 -30.33
N ALA A 18 -5.25 59.32 -31.57
CA ALA A 18 -4.80 60.01 -32.78
C ALA A 18 -5.58 61.26 -33.05
N ARG A 19 -4.98 62.18 -33.82
CA ARG A 19 -5.56 63.55 -34.14
C ARG A 19 -6.85 63.43 -34.92
N PHE A 20 -7.02 62.43 -35.76
CA PHE A 20 -8.17 62.25 -36.66
C PHE A 20 -9.06 61.07 -36.29
N GLY A 21 -9.04 60.60 -35.05
CA GLY A 21 -9.77 59.45 -34.55
C GLY A 21 -8.91 58.23 -34.47
N GLY A 22 -9.33 57.27 -33.61
CA GLY A 22 -8.55 56.09 -33.32
C GLY A 22 -7.39 56.32 -32.35
N TYR A 23 -6.40 55.44 -32.36
CA TYR A 23 -5.23 55.51 -31.50
C TYR A 23 -3.95 55.71 -32.35
N GLU A 24 -2.87 56.17 -31.71
CA GLU A 24 -1.58 56.28 -32.38
C GLU A 24 -1.08 54.94 -32.85
N PRO A 25 -0.68 54.79 -34.14
CA PRO A 25 -0.26 53.49 -34.70
C PRO A 25 0.90 52.85 -33.95
N GLU A 26 1.87 53.60 -33.47
CA GLU A 26 3.03 53.11 -32.72
C GLU A 26 2.61 52.51 -31.37
N ASP A 27 1.66 53.16 -30.67
CA ASP A 27 1.14 52.72 -29.40
C ASP A 27 0.34 51.41 -29.55
N VAL A 28 -0.44 51.30 -30.62
CA VAL A 28 -1.18 50.05 -30.94
C VAL A 28 -0.21 48.93 -31.25
N HIS A 29 0.84 49.18 -32.02
CA HIS A 29 1.85 48.20 -32.35
C HIS A 29 2.57 47.68 -31.08
N GLN A 30 3.00 48.61 -30.22
CA GLN A 30 3.65 48.28 -28.97
C GLN A 30 2.73 47.46 -28.05
N ALA A 31 1.47 47.86 -27.91
CA ALA A 31 0.50 47.11 -27.09
C ALA A 31 0.24 45.70 -27.62
N MET A 32 0.22 45.54 -28.94
CA MET A 32 0.10 44.18 -29.54
C MET A 32 1.31 43.33 -29.34
N GLU A 33 2.52 43.93 -29.44
CA GLU A 33 3.77 43.21 -29.13
C GLU A 33 3.81 42.74 -27.67
N ASP A 34 3.46 43.62 -26.73
CA ASP A 34 3.39 43.29 -25.31
C ASP A 34 2.38 42.16 -25.03
N LEU A 35 1.21 42.26 -25.67
CA LEU A 35 0.18 41.23 -25.57
C LEU A 35 0.66 39.89 -26.12
N CYS A 36 1.33 39.87 -27.26
CA CYS A 36 1.91 38.65 -27.84
C CYS A 36 2.96 38.05 -26.90
N ALA A 37 3.84 38.88 -26.34
CA ALA A 37 4.85 38.45 -25.40
C ALA A 37 4.24 37.81 -24.15
N ASP A 38 3.20 38.41 -23.57
CA ASP A 38 2.48 37.87 -22.44
C ASP A 38 1.84 36.50 -22.75
N TYR A 39 1.21 36.38 -23.92
CA TYR A 39 0.63 35.11 -24.35
C TYR A 39 1.67 34.02 -24.56
N GLU A 40 2.79 34.35 -25.20
CA GLU A 40 3.90 33.40 -25.39
C GLU A 40 4.46 32.93 -24.05
N GLN A 41 4.60 33.83 -23.08
CA GLN A 41 5.03 33.51 -21.75
C GLN A 41 4.03 32.59 -21.06
N HIS A 42 2.74 32.85 -21.15
CA HIS A 42 1.69 32.00 -20.61
C HIS A 42 1.66 30.63 -21.27
N LEU A 43 1.77 30.53 -22.59
CA LEU A 43 1.82 29.28 -23.31
C LEU A 43 3.03 28.44 -22.89
N THR A 44 4.19 29.08 -22.75
CA THR A 44 5.41 28.40 -22.29
C THR A 44 5.26 27.85 -20.88
N ALA A 45 4.70 28.65 -19.97
CA ALA A 45 4.43 28.22 -18.58
C ALA A 45 3.43 27.05 -18.53
N MET A 46 2.32 27.14 -19.26
CA MET A 46 1.33 26.07 -19.35
C MET A 46 1.89 24.79 -19.95
N THR A 47 2.70 24.89 -21.00
CA THR A 47 3.35 23.74 -21.62
C THR A 47 4.31 23.06 -20.66
N SER A 48 5.06 23.85 -19.89
CA SER A 48 5.96 23.33 -18.84
C SER A 48 5.19 22.62 -17.75
N GLU A 49 4.10 23.21 -17.27
CA GLU A 49 3.23 22.62 -16.24
C GLU A 49 2.60 21.31 -16.72
N LEU A 50 2.07 21.30 -17.95
CA LEU A 50 1.52 20.08 -18.55
C LEU A 50 2.55 18.96 -18.64
N ARG A 51 3.79 19.30 -18.99
CA ARG A 51 4.89 18.33 -19.05
C ARG A 51 5.18 17.75 -17.67
N THR A 52 5.25 18.59 -16.66
CA THR A 52 5.46 18.15 -15.26
C THR A 52 4.33 17.25 -14.79
N LEU A 53 3.07 17.67 -14.99
CA LEU A 53 1.91 16.86 -14.60
C LEU A 53 1.85 15.50 -15.30
N ARG A 54 2.24 15.43 -16.57
CA ARG A 54 2.34 14.15 -17.29
C ARG A 54 3.39 13.24 -16.67
N GLN A 55 4.57 13.77 -16.34
CA GLN A 55 5.62 13.00 -15.69
C GLN A 55 5.20 12.48 -14.32
N GLU A 56 4.55 13.32 -13.52
CA GLU A 56 4.01 12.92 -12.22
C GLU A 56 2.92 11.85 -12.36
N ASN A 57 2.03 12.01 -13.32
CA ASN A 57 0.98 11.03 -13.59
C ASN A 57 1.56 9.67 -13.98
N ASP A 58 2.56 9.66 -14.84
CA ASP A 58 3.25 8.44 -15.26
C ASP A 58 4.00 7.77 -14.09
N ALA A 59 4.61 8.57 -13.21
CA ALA A 59 5.25 8.08 -12.00
C ALA A 59 4.23 7.47 -11.03
N LEU A 60 3.10 8.14 -10.81
CA LEU A 60 2.02 7.64 -9.96
C LEU A 60 1.42 6.34 -10.50
N ARG A 61 1.22 6.24 -11.81
CA ARG A 61 0.74 5.00 -12.46
C ARG A 61 1.70 3.83 -12.23
N ARG A 62 2.99 4.05 -12.41
CA ARG A 62 4.01 3.02 -12.13
C ARG A 62 4.02 2.61 -10.66
N HIS A 63 3.90 3.57 -9.77
CA HIS A 63 3.83 3.30 -8.34
C HIS A 63 2.58 2.48 -7.97
N ALA A 64 1.41 2.85 -8.51
CA ALA A 64 0.18 2.12 -8.32
C ALA A 64 0.27 0.66 -8.82
N GLN A 65 0.86 0.45 -9.99
CA GLN A 65 1.11 -0.89 -10.52
C GLN A 65 2.02 -1.71 -9.61
N GLY A 66 3.08 -1.09 -9.09
CA GLY A 66 3.98 -1.72 -8.11
C GLY A 66 3.25 -2.15 -6.83
N LEU A 67 2.38 -1.30 -6.31
CA LEU A 67 1.55 -1.62 -5.13
C LEU A 67 0.57 -2.76 -5.39
N VAL A 68 -0.04 -2.82 -6.56
CA VAL A 68 -0.92 -3.93 -6.96
C VAL A 68 -0.15 -5.25 -6.97
N MET A 69 1.05 -5.27 -7.55
CA MET A 69 1.91 -6.46 -7.56
C MET A 69 2.33 -6.88 -6.15
N GLN A 70 2.69 -5.93 -5.30
CA GLN A 70 3.02 -6.22 -3.90
C GLN A 70 1.83 -6.79 -3.13
N ASN A 71 0.64 -6.23 -3.34
CA ASN A 71 -0.58 -6.74 -2.71
C ASN A 71 -0.90 -8.17 -3.14
N GLN A 72 -0.71 -8.50 -4.42
CA GLN A 72 -0.88 -9.87 -4.92
C GLN A 72 0.12 -10.82 -4.26
N THR A 73 1.36 -10.43 -4.16
CA THR A 73 2.41 -11.21 -3.49
C THR A 73 2.08 -11.44 -2.02
N LEU A 74 1.70 -10.39 -1.30
CA LEU A 74 1.29 -10.49 0.11
C LEU A 74 0.06 -11.38 0.30
N SER A 75 -0.92 -11.29 -0.59
CA SER A 75 -2.10 -12.16 -0.56
C SER A 75 -1.72 -13.63 -0.71
N THR A 76 -0.83 -13.95 -1.64
CA THR A 76 -0.31 -15.31 -1.82
C THR A 76 0.46 -15.80 -0.60
N GLN A 77 1.32 -14.95 -0.04
CA GLN A 77 2.06 -15.28 1.20
C GLN A 77 1.12 -15.53 2.37
N ASN A 78 0.10 -14.69 2.53
CA ASN A 78 -0.91 -14.84 3.59
C ASN A 78 -1.68 -16.17 3.45
N ALA A 79 -2.06 -16.54 2.23
CA ALA A 79 -2.71 -17.83 1.98
C ALA A 79 -1.79 -19.01 2.34
N THR A 80 -0.52 -18.93 1.98
CA THR A 80 0.48 -19.94 2.33
C THR A 80 0.67 -20.05 3.85
N LEU A 81 0.80 -18.93 4.53
CA LEU A 81 0.91 -18.88 6.00
C LEU A 81 -0.32 -19.44 6.69
N ALA A 82 -1.50 -19.13 6.22
CA ALA A 82 -2.75 -19.69 6.73
C ALA A 82 -2.76 -21.22 6.62
N GLY A 83 -2.36 -21.76 5.46
CA GLY A 83 -2.23 -23.19 5.27
C GLY A 83 -1.19 -23.85 6.21
N GLN A 84 -0.07 -23.19 6.47
CA GLN A 84 0.93 -23.65 7.44
C GLN A 84 0.39 -23.66 8.87
N VAL A 85 -0.33 -22.60 9.26
CA VAL A 85 -0.99 -22.53 10.58
C VAL A 85 -1.98 -23.66 10.75
N ASP A 86 -2.82 -23.94 9.75
CA ASP A 86 -3.77 -25.06 9.81
C ASP A 86 -3.08 -26.40 9.99
N LYS A 87 -1.99 -26.64 9.26
CA LYS A 87 -1.18 -27.86 9.43
C LYS A 87 -0.59 -27.97 10.83
N LEU A 88 -0.02 -26.89 11.35
CA LEU A 88 0.56 -26.87 12.69
C LEU A 88 -0.50 -27.12 13.78
N GLN A 89 -1.71 -26.57 13.62
CA GLN A 89 -2.82 -26.82 14.53
C GLN A 89 -3.23 -28.30 14.51
N SER A 90 -3.27 -28.91 13.33
CA SER A 90 -3.56 -30.34 13.19
C SER A 90 -2.48 -31.21 13.85
N TYR A 91 -1.22 -30.89 13.64
CA TYR A 91 -0.09 -31.57 14.33
C TYR A 91 -0.18 -31.43 15.85
N ARG A 92 -0.47 -30.22 16.31
CA ARG A 92 -0.62 -29.99 17.76
C ARG A 92 -1.73 -30.85 18.34
N ALA A 93 -2.92 -30.85 17.71
CA ALA A 93 -4.05 -31.67 18.17
C ALA A 93 -3.71 -33.15 18.21
N ASN A 94 -3.00 -33.67 17.19
CA ASN A 94 -2.55 -35.03 17.13
C ASN A 94 -1.54 -35.35 18.26
N LEU A 95 -0.57 -34.48 18.50
CA LEU A 95 0.41 -34.64 19.60
C LEU A 95 -0.26 -34.60 20.97
N GLU A 96 -1.24 -33.70 21.18
CA GLU A 96 -2.02 -33.65 22.43
C GLU A 96 -2.76 -34.98 22.69
N THR A 97 -3.36 -35.55 21.65
CA THR A 97 -4.01 -36.87 21.74
C THR A 97 -3.02 -37.97 22.07
N GLN A 98 -1.88 -38.04 21.40
CA GLN A 98 -0.82 -39.00 21.65
C GLN A 98 -0.25 -38.86 23.07
N PHE A 99 -0.03 -37.62 23.50
CA PHE A 99 0.45 -37.33 24.86
C PHE A 99 -0.54 -37.83 25.93
N SER A 100 -1.82 -37.57 25.75
CA SER A 100 -2.89 -38.03 26.62
C SER A 100 -2.92 -39.56 26.72
N THR A 101 -2.81 -40.25 25.57
CA THR A 101 -2.76 -41.71 25.49
C THR A 101 -1.53 -42.29 26.23
N VAL A 102 -0.36 -41.72 26.00
CA VAL A 102 0.89 -42.15 26.69
C VAL A 102 0.80 -41.90 28.18
N LYS A 103 0.25 -40.77 28.62
CA LYS A 103 0.04 -40.46 30.05
C LYS A 103 -0.88 -41.46 30.72
N GLU A 104 -2.01 -41.80 30.10
CA GLU A 104 -2.93 -42.84 30.62
C GLU A 104 -2.28 -44.20 30.70
N ARG A 105 -1.54 -44.60 29.68
CA ARG A 105 -0.81 -45.85 29.65
C ARG A 105 0.30 -45.91 30.71
N SER A 106 1.03 -44.83 30.90
CA SER A 106 2.03 -44.69 31.96
C SER A 106 1.43 -44.87 33.35
N HIS A 107 0.27 -44.20 33.57
CA HIS A 107 -0.46 -44.33 34.83
C HIS A 107 -0.95 -45.75 35.09
N SER A 108 -1.52 -46.40 34.07
CA SER A 108 -1.93 -47.79 34.13
C SER A 108 -0.75 -48.75 34.46
N LEU A 109 0.39 -48.56 33.80
CA LEU A 109 1.61 -49.35 34.06
C LEU A 109 2.14 -49.14 35.49
N THR A 110 2.12 -47.93 36.01
CA THR A 110 2.50 -47.62 37.39
C THR A 110 1.61 -48.38 38.36
N ASN A 111 0.30 -48.39 38.15
CA ASN A 111 -0.63 -49.16 38.97
C ASN A 111 -0.36 -50.67 38.92
N GLN A 112 -0.07 -51.20 37.73
CA GLN A 112 0.27 -52.62 37.57
C GLN A 112 1.57 -52.99 38.31
N VAL A 113 2.60 -52.14 38.23
CA VAL A 113 3.85 -52.31 38.95
C VAL A 113 3.61 -52.33 40.48
N ASP A 114 2.79 -51.41 40.99
CA ASP A 114 2.48 -51.36 42.42
C ASP A 114 1.72 -52.61 42.89
N MET A 115 0.76 -53.09 42.11
CA MET A 115 0.04 -54.33 42.39
C MET A 115 0.98 -55.52 42.37
N LEU A 116 1.90 -55.65 41.42
CA LEU A 116 2.88 -56.74 41.35
C LEU A 116 3.86 -56.66 42.50
N ARG A 117 4.27 -55.51 42.97
CA ARG A 117 5.13 -55.34 44.15
C ARG A 117 4.44 -55.85 45.43
N LEU A 118 3.18 -55.53 45.61
CA LEU A 118 2.38 -56.01 46.73
C LEU A 118 2.26 -57.51 46.68
N LYS A 119 1.90 -58.08 45.53
CA LYS A 119 1.80 -59.56 45.36
C LYS A 119 3.13 -60.25 45.58
N ASN A 120 4.21 -59.67 45.11
CA ASN A 120 5.55 -60.22 45.31
C ASN A 120 5.96 -60.16 46.78
N SER A 121 5.63 -59.12 47.51
CA SER A 121 5.84 -59.00 48.96
C SER A 121 5.05 -60.05 49.73
N ASP A 122 3.77 -60.26 49.38
CA ASP A 122 2.95 -61.31 50.01
C ASP A 122 3.49 -62.72 49.77
N LEU A 123 3.87 -63.02 48.54
CA LEU A 123 4.49 -64.30 48.21
C LEU A 123 5.83 -64.55 48.96
N THR A 124 6.62 -63.52 49.12
CA THR A 124 7.88 -63.59 49.88
C THR A 124 7.61 -63.86 51.33
N ARG A 125 6.58 -63.29 51.92
CA ARG A 125 6.14 -63.52 53.28
C ARG A 125 5.64 -64.93 53.45
N GLU A 126 4.78 -65.44 52.55
CA GLU A 126 4.32 -66.83 52.57
C GLU A 126 5.44 -67.88 52.47
N ASN A 127 6.47 -67.62 51.65
CA ASN A 127 7.60 -68.54 51.52
C ASN A 127 8.50 -68.60 52.76
N LYS A 128 8.43 -67.61 53.65
CA LYS A 128 9.20 -67.63 54.92
C LYS A 128 8.50 -68.35 56.06
N GLU A 129 7.20 -68.48 55.90
CA GLU A 129 6.43 -69.32 56.83
C GLU A 129 6.58 -70.79 56.44
#